data_1b9fa9e97f6c987714cfed4593b03e00
#
_entry.id   1b9fa9e97f6c987714cfed4593b03e00
#
_cell.length_a   1.000
_cell.length_b   1.000
_cell.length_c   1.000
_cell.angle_alpha   90.00
_cell.angle_beta   90.00
_cell.angle_gamma   90.00
#
_symmetry.space_group_name_H-M   'P 1'
#
loop_
_entity.id
_entity.type
_entity.pdbx_description
1 polymer ?
#
loop_
_entity_poly.entity_id
_entity_poly.type
_entity_poly.pdbx_seq_one_letter_code
_entity_poly.pdbx_strand_id
1 'polypeptide(L)'
;HRTTDLKLQLDHLILEDLEPLEKVNNLIELYINRVNCNKGIYRILHFEFTSKKRNLTHEAFSELKKGNLKSLEAIIVEGQTKGVFRKDIVIPLITPTILGTFFHFHMNKPFFENLLNLKTEALYNNYIKTILTKHIQQTIKALLVYES
;
A
#
# COMPACT_ATOMS: atom_id res chain seq x y z
N HIS A 1 11.90 -15.09 4.14
CA HIS A 1 12.20 -13.68 3.91
C HIS A 1 10.93 -12.84 3.85
N ARG A 2 11.02 -11.60 4.35
CA ARG A 2 9.87 -10.74 4.50
C ARG A 2 9.18 -10.38 3.19
N THR A 3 9.96 -10.16 2.13
CA THR A 3 9.41 -9.83 0.82
C THR A 3 8.68 -11.01 0.19
N THR A 4 9.19 -12.23 0.41
CA THR A 4 8.56 -13.45 -0.05
C THR A 4 7.23 -13.66 0.68
N ASP A 5 7.20 -13.37 1.99
CA ASP A 5 5.98 -13.50 2.78
C ASP A 5 4.87 -12.57 2.28
N LEU A 6 5.21 -11.34 1.93
CA LEU A 6 4.23 -10.41 1.39
C LEU A 6 3.65 -10.93 0.06
N LYS A 7 4.51 -11.41 -0.83
CA LYS A 7 4.08 -11.98 -2.09
C LYS A 7 3.12 -13.15 -1.89
N LEU A 8 3.46 -14.06 -0.96
CA LEU A 8 2.60 -15.18 -0.64
C LEU A 8 1.25 -14.74 -0.09
N GLN A 9 1.26 -13.74 0.80
CA GLN A 9 0.01 -13.20 1.36
C GLN A 9 -0.86 -12.58 0.26
N LEU A 10 -0.26 -11.87 -0.69
CA LEU A 10 -1.00 -11.29 -1.80
C LEU A 10 -1.55 -12.36 -2.73
N ASP A 11 -0.77 -13.41 -3.01
CA ASP A 11 -1.23 -14.52 -3.84
C ASP A 11 -2.39 -15.27 -3.19
N HIS A 12 -2.35 -15.46 -1.88
CA HIS A 12 -3.46 -16.05 -1.13
C HIS A 12 -4.70 -15.16 -1.19
N LEU A 13 -4.51 -13.86 -1.07
CA LEU A 13 -5.62 -12.91 -1.09
C LEU A 13 -6.36 -12.96 -2.43
N ILE A 14 -5.63 -13.09 -3.54
CA ILE A 14 -6.24 -13.21 -4.87
C ILE A 14 -7.19 -14.40 -4.95
N LEU A 15 -6.83 -15.49 -4.29
CA LEU A 15 -7.58 -16.76 -4.36
C LEU A 15 -8.70 -16.84 -3.32
N GLU A 16 -8.80 -15.91 -2.38
CA GLU A 16 -9.84 -15.96 -1.38
C GLU A 16 -11.21 -15.66 -1.97
N ASP A 17 -12.24 -16.22 -1.34
CA ASP A 17 -13.62 -16.01 -1.75
C ASP A 17 -14.16 -14.73 -1.10
N LEU A 18 -13.65 -13.59 -1.55
CA LEU A 18 -14.04 -12.28 -1.08
C LEU A 18 -14.44 -11.40 -2.26
N GLU A 19 -15.26 -10.40 -1.98
CA GLU A 19 -15.58 -9.39 -2.98
C GLU A 19 -14.32 -8.60 -3.35
N PRO A 20 -14.20 -8.15 -4.61
CA PRO A 20 -12.99 -7.42 -5.04
C PRO A 20 -12.63 -6.23 -4.18
N LEU A 21 -13.60 -5.45 -3.70
CA LEU A 21 -13.31 -4.31 -2.84
C LEU A 21 -12.73 -4.75 -1.50
N GLU A 22 -13.22 -5.85 -0.94
CA GLU A 22 -12.65 -6.39 0.30
C GLU A 22 -11.20 -6.84 0.08
N LYS A 23 -10.90 -7.43 -1.07
CA LYS A 23 -9.53 -7.81 -1.41
C LYS A 23 -8.62 -6.60 -1.48
N VAL A 24 -9.09 -5.50 -2.09
CA VAL A 24 -8.33 -4.25 -2.14
C VAL A 24 -8.09 -3.70 -0.74
N ASN A 25 -9.12 -3.68 0.10
CA ASN A 25 -8.98 -3.19 1.46
C ASN A 25 -7.96 -4.01 2.25
N ASN A 26 -7.99 -5.34 2.09
CA ASN A 26 -7.04 -6.23 2.76
C ASN A 26 -5.63 -6.04 2.22
N LEU A 27 -5.48 -5.80 0.93
CA LEU A 27 -4.19 -5.50 0.31
C LEU A 27 -3.60 -4.22 0.89
N ILE A 28 -4.41 -3.19 1.06
CA ILE A 28 -3.97 -1.93 1.65
C ILE A 28 -3.48 -2.14 3.08
N GLU A 29 -4.21 -2.92 3.87
CA GLU A 29 -3.80 -3.24 5.23
C GLU A 29 -2.46 -4.00 5.26
N LEU A 30 -2.30 -4.96 4.35
CA LEU A 30 -1.03 -5.70 4.23
C LEU A 30 0.13 -4.76 3.91
N TYR A 31 -0.06 -3.87 2.94
CA TYR A 31 0.98 -2.91 2.57
C TYR A 31 1.35 -1.99 3.73
N ILE A 32 0.34 -1.39 4.35
CA ILE A 32 0.59 -0.43 5.44
C ILE A 32 1.26 -1.13 6.62
N ASN A 33 0.78 -2.31 7.01
CA ASN A 33 1.40 -3.06 8.10
C ASN A 33 2.84 -3.45 7.78
N ARG A 34 3.09 -3.90 6.56
CA ARG A 34 4.44 -4.30 6.15
C ARG A 34 5.40 -3.11 6.20
N VAL A 35 5.00 -1.98 5.64
CA VAL A 35 5.86 -0.78 5.61
C VAL A 35 6.03 -0.20 6.99
N ASN A 36 4.97 -0.20 7.80
CA ASN A 36 5.04 0.33 9.16
C ASN A 36 5.97 -0.50 10.05
N CYS A 37 5.97 -1.82 9.88
CA CYS A 37 6.87 -2.71 10.63
C CYS A 37 8.32 -2.62 10.15
N ASN A 38 8.55 -2.25 8.89
CA ASN A 38 9.86 -2.26 8.27
C ASN A 38 10.24 -0.91 7.68
N LYS A 39 9.69 0.17 8.22
CA LYS A 39 9.84 1.51 7.64
C LYS A 39 11.26 1.98 7.48
N GLY A 40 12.16 1.55 8.38
CA GLY A 40 13.57 1.89 8.25
C GLY A 40 14.20 1.31 6.98
N ILE A 41 13.88 0.05 6.68
CA ILE A 41 14.40 -0.62 5.48
C ILE A 41 13.83 0.03 4.22
N TYR A 42 12.52 0.26 4.20
CA TYR A 42 11.87 0.88 3.05
C TYR A 42 12.36 2.30 2.81
N ARG A 43 12.65 3.03 3.88
CA ARG A 43 13.21 4.37 3.78
C ARG A 43 14.58 4.35 3.13
N ILE A 44 15.44 3.41 3.52
CA ILE A 44 16.77 3.25 2.94
C ILE A 44 16.67 2.89 1.46
N LEU A 45 15.82 1.94 1.12
CA LEU A 45 15.62 1.52 -0.27
C LEU A 45 15.09 2.67 -1.12
N HIS A 46 14.16 3.45 -0.58
CA HIS A 46 13.63 4.61 -1.27
C HIS A 46 14.72 5.65 -1.54
N PHE A 47 15.56 5.92 -0.55
CA PHE A 47 16.67 6.86 -0.69
C PHE A 47 17.65 6.39 -1.77
N GLU A 48 18.05 5.13 -1.75
CA GLU A 48 18.95 4.58 -2.77
C GLU A 48 18.34 4.69 -4.17
N PHE A 49 17.05 4.41 -4.27
CA PHE A 49 16.32 4.47 -5.52
C PHE A 49 16.30 5.89 -6.09
N THR A 50 16.01 6.88 -5.23
CA THR A 50 15.91 8.28 -5.66
C THR A 50 17.26 8.91 -5.93
N SER A 51 18.35 8.44 -5.29
CA SER A 51 19.70 8.94 -5.54
C SER A 51 20.34 8.32 -6.79
N LYS A 52 19.62 7.46 -7.48
CA LYS A 52 20.04 6.81 -8.72
C LYS A 52 21.28 5.91 -8.56
N LYS A 53 21.55 5.45 -7.36
CA LYS A 53 22.61 4.48 -7.14
C LYS A 53 22.12 3.13 -7.62
N ARG A 54 22.83 2.55 -8.58
CA ARG A 54 22.49 1.23 -9.10
C ARG A 54 23.30 0.16 -8.40
N ASN A 55 22.59 -0.83 -7.87
CA ASN A 55 23.20 -2.00 -7.26
C ASN A 55 22.18 -3.15 -7.30
N LEU A 56 22.57 -4.31 -6.77
CA LEU A 56 21.70 -5.48 -6.73
C LEU A 56 20.41 -5.22 -5.95
N THR A 57 20.48 -4.40 -4.91
CA THR A 57 19.31 -4.03 -4.11
C THR A 57 18.29 -3.30 -4.97
N HIS A 58 18.74 -2.39 -5.83
CA HIS A 58 17.87 -1.65 -6.72
C HIS A 58 17.12 -2.58 -7.68
N GLU A 59 17.86 -3.50 -8.31
CA GLU A 59 17.27 -4.45 -9.25
C GLU A 59 16.28 -5.40 -8.57
N ALA A 60 16.67 -5.95 -7.41
CA ALA A 60 15.80 -6.83 -6.64
C ALA A 60 14.51 -6.11 -6.22
N PHE A 61 14.63 -4.85 -5.81
CA PHE A 61 13.48 -4.05 -5.39
C PHE A 61 12.54 -3.76 -6.58
N SER A 62 13.10 -3.52 -7.75
CA SER A 62 12.34 -3.30 -8.98
C SER A 62 11.54 -4.55 -9.36
N GLU A 63 12.15 -5.73 -9.28
CA GLU A 63 11.46 -6.98 -9.56
C GLU A 63 10.32 -7.26 -8.56
N LEU A 64 10.56 -6.95 -7.28
CA LEU A 64 9.54 -7.09 -6.26
C LEU A 64 8.35 -6.18 -6.56
N LYS A 65 8.59 -4.95 -6.96
CA LYS A 65 7.52 -4.01 -7.33
C LYS A 65 6.69 -4.52 -8.49
N LYS A 66 7.34 -5.10 -9.50
CA LYS A 66 6.63 -5.68 -10.64
C LYS A 66 5.74 -6.83 -10.22
N GLY A 67 6.23 -7.71 -9.34
CA GLY A 67 5.44 -8.83 -8.84
C GLY A 67 4.23 -8.36 -8.05
N ASN A 68 4.40 -7.35 -7.21
CA ASN A 68 3.31 -6.79 -6.41
C ASN A 68 2.29 -6.07 -7.30
N LEU A 69 2.75 -5.45 -8.37
CA LEU A 69 1.85 -4.81 -9.34
C LEU A 69 0.97 -5.84 -10.03
N LYS A 70 1.52 -7.00 -10.38
CA LYS A 70 0.72 -8.07 -11.00
C LYS A 70 -0.35 -8.58 -10.07
N SER A 71 -0.06 -8.69 -8.78
CA SER A 71 -1.04 -9.12 -7.78
C SER A 71 -2.18 -8.12 -7.67
N LEU A 72 -1.85 -6.84 -7.60
CA LEU A 72 -2.86 -5.78 -7.56
C LEU A 72 -3.69 -5.77 -8.84
N GLU A 73 -3.03 -5.88 -9.98
CA GLU A 73 -3.71 -5.91 -11.28
C GLU A 73 -4.74 -7.03 -11.34
N ALA A 74 -4.38 -8.23 -10.85
CA ALA A 74 -5.30 -9.37 -10.83
C ALA A 74 -6.57 -9.06 -10.05
N ILE A 75 -6.43 -8.42 -8.89
CA ILE A 75 -7.58 -8.06 -8.04
C ILE A 75 -8.44 -7.01 -8.74
N ILE A 76 -7.84 -6.00 -9.33
CA ILE A 76 -8.58 -4.92 -9.99
C ILE A 76 -9.29 -5.44 -11.24
N VAL A 77 -8.62 -6.27 -12.04
CA VAL A 77 -9.24 -6.86 -13.23
C VAL A 77 -10.43 -7.75 -12.84
N GLU A 78 -10.33 -8.49 -11.75
CA GLU A 78 -11.45 -9.25 -11.23
C GLU A 78 -12.66 -8.34 -10.97
N GLY A 79 -12.44 -7.22 -10.30
CA GLY A 79 -13.50 -6.25 -10.02
C GLY A 79 -14.07 -5.62 -11.28
N GLN A 80 -13.23 -5.35 -12.27
CA GLN A 80 -13.68 -4.82 -13.56
C GLN A 80 -14.53 -5.84 -14.30
N THR A 81 -14.10 -7.09 -14.29
CA THR A 81 -14.84 -8.18 -14.95
C THR A 81 -16.20 -8.41 -14.30
N LYS A 82 -16.27 -8.29 -12.98
CA LYS A 82 -17.54 -8.41 -12.24
C LYS A 82 -18.41 -7.15 -12.35
N GLY A 83 -17.90 -6.08 -12.96
CA GLY A 83 -18.65 -4.85 -13.13
C GLY A 83 -18.72 -3.96 -11.89
N VAL A 84 -17.96 -4.26 -10.83
CA VAL A 84 -17.97 -3.46 -9.60
C VAL A 84 -16.89 -2.39 -9.58
N PHE A 85 -15.86 -2.51 -10.41
CA PHE A 85 -14.81 -1.50 -10.53
C PHE A 85 -14.89 -0.79 -11.87
N ARG A 86 -14.51 0.48 -11.85
CA ARG A 86 -14.42 1.29 -13.05
C ARG A 86 -13.37 0.72 -13.99
N LYS A 87 -13.54 0.96 -15.29
CA LYS A 87 -12.58 0.50 -16.30
C LYS A 87 -11.48 1.52 -16.60
N ASP A 88 -11.70 2.77 -16.22
CA ASP A 88 -10.77 3.88 -16.48
C ASP A 88 -9.78 4.10 -15.34
N ILE A 89 -9.29 3.03 -14.74
CA ILE A 89 -8.36 3.06 -13.62
C ILE A 89 -6.93 2.98 -14.13
N VAL A 90 -6.06 3.86 -13.65
CA VAL A 90 -4.63 3.78 -13.94
C VAL A 90 -3.99 2.91 -12.87
N ILE A 91 -3.98 1.60 -13.10
CA ILE A 91 -3.56 0.61 -12.10
C ILE A 91 -2.16 0.88 -11.53
N PRO A 92 -1.14 1.23 -12.34
CA PRO A 92 0.20 1.50 -11.78
C PRO A 92 0.27 2.66 -10.78
N LEU A 93 -0.75 3.52 -10.72
CA LEU A 93 -0.75 4.65 -9.79
C LEU A 93 -1.44 4.33 -8.46
N ILE A 94 -2.05 3.17 -8.33
CA ILE A 94 -2.75 2.81 -7.09
C ILE A 94 -1.77 2.62 -5.93
N THR A 95 -0.75 1.79 -6.11
CA THR A 95 0.25 1.55 -5.05
C THR A 95 0.99 2.84 -4.66
N PRO A 96 1.46 3.68 -5.61
CA PRO A 96 2.05 4.97 -5.23
C PRO A 96 1.11 5.86 -4.42
N THR A 97 -0.18 5.85 -4.72
CA THR A 97 -1.17 6.62 -3.95
C THR A 97 -1.24 6.12 -2.51
N ILE A 98 -1.25 4.81 -2.33
CA ILE A 98 -1.28 4.19 -1.00
C ILE A 98 0.01 4.52 -0.23
N LEU A 99 1.15 4.16 -0.79
CA LEU A 99 2.44 4.28 -0.10
C LEU A 99 2.91 5.72 0.00
N GLY A 100 2.59 6.55 -1.00
CA GLY A 100 2.92 7.98 -0.96
C GLY A 100 2.25 8.67 0.21
N THR A 101 0.99 8.36 0.46
CA THR A 101 0.25 8.92 1.60
C THR A 101 0.90 8.48 2.91
N PHE A 102 1.19 7.18 3.04
CA PHE A 102 1.85 6.68 4.25
C PHE A 102 3.21 7.31 4.46
N PHE A 103 4.08 7.32 3.44
CA PHE A 103 5.43 7.84 3.58
C PHE A 103 5.45 9.33 3.87
N HIS A 104 4.58 10.10 3.23
CA HIS A 104 4.48 11.53 3.55
C HIS A 104 4.12 11.74 5.01
N PHE A 105 3.13 10.99 5.50
CA PHE A 105 2.72 11.05 6.89
C PHE A 105 3.89 10.69 7.82
N HIS A 106 4.56 9.57 7.54
CA HIS A 106 5.65 9.10 8.39
C HIS A 106 6.88 10.00 8.34
N MET A 107 7.24 10.52 7.17
CA MET A 107 8.41 11.40 7.02
C MET A 107 8.20 12.74 7.70
N ASN A 108 6.96 13.13 7.93
CA ASN A 108 6.62 14.37 8.63
C ASN A 108 6.06 14.06 10.03
N LYS A 109 6.54 12.99 10.63
CA LYS A 109 6.05 12.50 11.92
C LYS A 109 5.98 13.58 13.02
N PRO A 110 7.03 14.39 13.26
CA PRO A 110 6.92 15.40 14.33
C PRO A 110 5.79 16.41 14.08
N PHE A 111 5.59 16.81 12.84
CA PHE A 111 4.51 17.71 12.48
C PHE A 111 3.14 17.10 12.80
N PHE A 112 2.91 15.86 12.38
CA PHE A 112 1.62 15.21 12.60
C PHE A 112 1.40 14.81 14.05
N GLU A 113 2.46 14.42 14.76
CA GLU A 113 2.35 14.16 16.20
C GLU A 113 1.86 15.40 16.94
N ASN A 114 2.39 16.55 16.59
CA ASN A 114 1.98 17.80 17.22
C ASN A 114 0.57 18.21 16.80
N LEU A 115 0.29 18.18 15.50
CA LEU A 115 -1.01 18.59 14.95
C LEU A 115 -2.16 17.74 15.47
N LEU A 116 -1.95 16.42 15.56
CA LEU A 116 -2.98 15.45 15.92
C LEU A 116 -2.89 14.99 17.37
N ASN A 117 -1.98 15.58 18.13
CA ASN A 117 -1.82 15.29 19.55
C ASN A 117 -1.47 13.82 19.83
N LEU A 118 -0.62 13.24 19.01
CA LEU A 118 -0.19 11.85 19.15
C LEU A 118 1.08 11.79 20.01
N LYS A 119 0.90 11.82 21.31
CA LYS A 119 2.01 12.04 22.26
C LYS A 119 2.85 10.80 22.56
N THR A 120 2.38 9.62 22.19
CA THR A 120 3.12 8.37 22.45
C THR A 120 3.22 7.55 21.17
N GLU A 121 4.20 6.63 21.12
CA GLU A 121 4.31 5.69 20.00
C GLU A 121 3.05 4.84 19.85
N ALA A 122 2.44 4.46 20.96
CA ALA A 122 1.21 3.67 20.92
C ALA A 122 0.08 4.45 20.25
N LEU A 123 -0.08 5.73 20.57
CA LEU A 123 -1.08 6.59 19.93
C LEU A 123 -0.79 6.78 18.44
N TYR A 124 0.48 7.00 18.11
CA TYR A 124 0.90 7.17 16.72
C TYR A 124 0.60 5.91 15.89
N ASN A 125 1.01 4.74 16.38
CA ASN A 125 0.78 3.50 15.67
C ASN A 125 -0.70 3.15 15.57
N ASN A 126 -1.47 3.43 16.61
CA ASN A 126 -2.92 3.22 16.56
C ASN A 126 -3.58 4.11 15.52
N TYR A 127 -3.13 5.37 15.41
CA TYR A 127 -3.65 6.29 14.40
C TYR A 127 -3.39 5.76 12.99
N ILE A 128 -2.19 5.25 12.73
CA ILE A 128 -1.87 4.65 11.43
C ILE A 128 -2.80 3.48 11.12
N LYS A 129 -2.97 2.57 12.07
CA LYS A 129 -3.76 1.36 11.84
C LYS A 129 -5.25 1.63 11.66
N THR A 130 -5.77 2.63 12.34
CA THR A 130 -7.21 2.89 12.33
C THR A 130 -7.60 4.05 11.42
N ILE A 131 -6.99 5.23 11.60
CA ILE A 131 -7.43 6.42 10.89
C ILE A 131 -6.76 6.54 9.52
N LEU A 132 -5.43 6.45 9.47
CA LEU A 132 -4.71 6.62 8.23
C LEU A 132 -5.03 5.51 7.23
N THR A 133 -5.03 4.26 7.69
CA THR A 133 -5.37 3.12 6.84
C THR A 133 -6.78 3.27 6.28
N LYS A 134 -7.74 3.63 7.12
CA LYS A 134 -9.11 3.81 6.68
C LYS A 134 -9.24 4.95 5.66
N HIS A 135 -8.51 6.05 5.88
CA HIS A 135 -8.49 7.16 4.94
C HIS A 135 -7.97 6.71 3.57
N ILE A 136 -6.90 5.93 3.56
CA ILE A 136 -6.34 5.41 2.32
C ILE A 136 -7.32 4.46 1.64
N GLN A 137 -7.97 3.58 2.41
CA GLN A 137 -8.98 2.67 1.86
C GLN A 137 -10.13 3.43 1.23
N GLN A 138 -10.59 4.49 1.85
CA GLN A 138 -11.66 5.34 1.31
C GLN A 138 -11.21 6.06 0.04
N THR A 139 -9.97 6.53 0.01
CA THR A 139 -9.41 7.20 -1.16
C THR A 139 -9.36 6.25 -2.36
N ILE A 140 -8.85 5.05 -2.13
CA ILE A 140 -8.74 4.06 -3.20
C ILE A 140 -10.13 3.60 -3.66
N LYS A 141 -11.06 3.40 -2.73
CA LYS A 141 -12.44 3.06 -3.09
C LYS A 141 -13.03 4.12 -4.03
N ALA A 142 -12.79 5.39 -3.75
CA ALA A 142 -13.30 6.47 -4.57
C ALA A 142 -12.75 6.43 -6.01
N LEU A 143 -11.53 5.91 -6.16
CA LEU A 143 -10.92 5.76 -7.49
C LEU A 143 -11.45 4.53 -8.24
N LEU A 144 -11.87 3.50 -7.51
CA LEU A 144 -12.21 2.21 -8.09
C LEU A 144 -13.69 2.04 -8.40
N VAL A 145 -14.56 2.59 -7.57
CA VAL A 145 -16.00 2.30 -7.60
C VAL A 145 -16.76 3.44 -8.21
N TYR A 146 -17.76 3.13 -9.05
CA TYR A 146 -18.66 4.13 -9.57
C TYR A 146 -19.46 4.78 -8.45
N GLU A 147 -19.69 6.08 -8.56
CA GLU A 147 -20.61 6.76 -7.66
C GLU A 147 -22.04 6.33 -7.98
N SER A 148 -22.77 6.03 -6.93
CA SER A 148 -24.18 5.69 -7.09
C SER A 148 -25.05 6.95 -7.13
#